data_4a5ad68715b0457e0d0c6716158c1cbe
#
_entry.id   4a5ad68715b0457e0d0c6716158c1cbe
#
_cell.length_a   1.000
_cell.length_b   1.000
_cell.length_c   1.000
_cell.angle_alpha   90.00
_cell.angle_beta   90.00
_cell.angle_gamma   90.00
#
_symmetry.space_group_name_H-M   'P 1'
#
loop_
_entity.id
_entity.type
_entity.pdbx_description
1 polymer ?
#
loop_
_entity_poly.entity_id
_entity_poly.type
_entity_poly.pdbx_seq_one_letter_code
_entity_poly.pdbx_strand_id
1 'polypeptide(L)'
;VRRSGDTVPEPRRHPSDPLPGPDPEDEAAAPARPRPAVTELCLSAYAGLRRTRIPVGPLTLLAGPSGSGRSTVLGAYAALAALGSGTSLEQVFPDPVACVPETARPDAQQRRGFRIGCTVDGPVGPVRLDLAVQVEPTLRIVGERLTWQGTTLLETALSNPGRRFVHAAWHTAGAAPVTRGALSDDRLTTAMLPLRVGGRTQGEQRVLAAAEQVVVALRSVYACEPRPAAMRAPVPVSSGRLLSGCDNLADVLLRTRTECAIRHGLLVSAVREAALRPVHDVFAEVRPGGLVEALLDRGAGRHTPLARLGDGELRHLALCLVLLTGPGVLEFEPAAEVPGAYQTLTVLADSLDRDLDTRQLRGLVALAGRAVSRGHIRLMGTVRDAGEALGAAGAAVEGLTVVDLTPDGAGNG
;
A
#
# COMPACT_ATOMS: atom_id res chain seq x y z
N VAL A 1 -32.64 25.80 -67.21
CA VAL A 1 -32.36 26.92 -66.28
C VAL A 1 -32.08 26.31 -64.91
N ARG A 2 -30.80 26.18 -64.54
CA ARG A 2 -30.34 25.74 -63.20
C ARG A 2 -30.06 26.98 -62.38
N ARG A 3 -30.70 27.09 -61.22
CA ARG A 3 -30.43 28.15 -60.26
C ARG A 3 -29.21 27.70 -59.36
N SER A 4 -28.26 28.63 -59.25
CA SER A 4 -27.07 28.56 -58.41
C SER A 4 -27.46 28.54 -56.92
N GLY A 5 -26.79 27.70 -56.13
CA GLY A 5 -26.91 27.68 -54.68
C GLY A 5 -26.13 28.83 -54.06
N ASP A 6 -26.77 29.59 -53.18
CA ASP A 6 -26.16 30.60 -52.31
C ASP A 6 -25.37 29.87 -51.20
N THR A 7 -24.05 30.03 -51.21
CA THR A 7 -23.17 29.67 -50.11
C THR A 7 -23.20 30.76 -49.06
N VAL A 8 -23.76 30.51 -47.91
CA VAL A 8 -23.71 31.41 -46.74
C VAL A 8 -22.25 31.44 -46.24
N PRO A 9 -21.60 32.61 -46.08
CA PRO A 9 -20.25 32.70 -45.58
C PRO A 9 -20.23 32.41 -44.09
N GLU A 10 -19.29 31.55 -43.66
CA GLU A 10 -19.00 31.31 -42.24
C GLU A 10 -18.64 32.60 -41.49
N PRO A 11 -19.10 32.79 -40.26
CA PRO A 11 -18.78 33.97 -39.46
C PRO A 11 -17.29 33.97 -39.11
N ARG A 12 -16.62 35.09 -39.41
CA ARG A 12 -15.22 35.32 -39.03
C ARG A 12 -15.09 35.37 -37.50
N ARG A 13 -14.26 34.49 -36.93
CA ARG A 13 -13.93 34.46 -35.49
C ARG A 13 -13.25 35.78 -35.06
N HIS A 14 -13.65 36.28 -33.91
CA HIS A 14 -13.03 37.42 -33.24
C HIS A 14 -11.73 36.99 -32.54
N PRO A 15 -10.62 37.78 -32.49
CA PRO A 15 -9.35 37.44 -31.87
C PRO A 15 -9.42 37.19 -30.36
N SER A 16 -10.55 37.48 -29.73
CA SER A 16 -10.81 37.30 -28.29
C SER A 16 -11.70 36.11 -27.93
N ASP A 17 -12.08 35.26 -28.89
CA ASP A 17 -12.84 34.06 -28.58
C ASP A 17 -11.93 33.02 -27.90
N PRO A 18 -12.36 32.44 -26.75
CA PRO A 18 -11.59 31.41 -26.10
C PRO A 18 -11.44 30.21 -27.04
N LEU A 19 -10.22 29.63 -27.05
CA LEU A 19 -9.94 28.41 -27.79
C LEU A 19 -10.92 27.32 -27.31
N PRO A 20 -11.50 26.52 -28.24
CA PRO A 20 -12.31 25.37 -27.84
C PRO A 20 -11.45 24.46 -26.95
N GLY A 21 -11.97 24.14 -25.77
CA GLY A 21 -11.39 23.12 -24.94
C GLY A 21 -11.37 21.79 -25.72
N PRO A 22 -10.49 20.84 -25.35
CA PRO A 22 -10.48 19.54 -25.99
C PRO A 22 -11.87 18.91 -25.90
N ASP A 23 -12.32 18.37 -27.04
CA ASP A 23 -13.60 17.68 -27.12
C ASP A 23 -13.66 16.56 -26.07
N PRO A 24 -14.76 16.40 -25.33
CA PRO A 24 -14.91 15.34 -24.35
C PRO A 24 -14.84 13.93 -24.94
N GLU A 25 -14.87 13.77 -26.26
CA GLU A 25 -14.70 12.50 -26.96
C GLU A 25 -13.21 12.14 -27.20
N ASP A 26 -12.28 13.09 -27.15
CA ASP A 26 -10.84 12.84 -27.26
C ASP A 26 -10.18 12.38 -25.93
N GLU A 27 -10.89 12.51 -24.79
CA GLU A 27 -10.42 12.05 -23.48
C GLU A 27 -10.74 10.56 -23.22
N ALA A 28 -11.45 9.93 -24.13
CA ALA A 28 -11.98 8.58 -23.98
C ALA A 28 -11.21 7.53 -24.78
N ALA A 29 -9.90 7.39 -24.71
CA ALA A 29 -9.24 6.11 -25.09
C ALA A 29 -7.70 6.14 -25.13
N ALA A 30 -7.01 6.86 -24.29
CA ALA A 30 -5.63 6.48 -24.01
C ALA A 30 -5.66 5.25 -23.10
N PRO A 31 -5.00 4.11 -23.43
CA PRO A 31 -4.97 2.97 -22.53
C PRO A 31 -4.42 3.44 -21.18
N ALA A 32 -5.19 3.21 -20.12
CA ALA A 32 -4.83 3.64 -18.78
C ALA A 32 -3.40 3.14 -18.50
N ARG A 33 -2.46 4.06 -18.29
CA ARG A 33 -1.08 3.70 -17.97
C ARG A 33 -1.08 2.80 -16.75
N PRO A 34 -0.39 1.64 -16.76
CA PRO A 34 -0.35 0.75 -15.63
C PRO A 34 0.21 1.50 -14.42
N ARG A 35 -0.52 1.45 -13.30
CA ARG A 35 -0.11 2.11 -12.06
C ARG A 35 0.96 1.28 -11.38
N PRO A 36 2.02 1.89 -10.81
CA PRO A 36 3.03 1.17 -10.06
C PRO A 36 2.44 0.38 -8.90
N ALA A 37 2.79 -0.91 -8.82
CA ALA A 37 2.36 -1.77 -7.72
C ALA A 37 3.38 -2.89 -7.47
N VAL A 38 3.57 -3.27 -6.21
CA VAL A 38 4.38 -4.45 -5.86
C VAL A 38 3.64 -5.70 -6.33
N THR A 39 4.34 -6.57 -7.06
CA THR A 39 3.81 -7.84 -7.59
C THR A 39 4.45 -9.07 -6.97
N GLU A 40 5.60 -8.92 -6.33
CA GLU A 40 6.29 -10.00 -5.61
C GLU A 40 7.09 -9.42 -4.44
N LEU A 41 7.05 -10.07 -3.27
CA LEU A 41 8.00 -9.84 -2.19
C LEU A 41 9.06 -10.95 -2.19
N CYS A 42 10.31 -10.57 -1.99
CA CYS A 42 11.45 -11.47 -1.99
C CYS A 42 12.13 -11.46 -0.61
N LEU A 43 11.88 -12.48 0.20
CA LEU A 43 12.44 -12.61 1.54
C LEU A 43 13.54 -13.67 1.50
N SER A 44 14.74 -13.27 1.07
CA SER A 44 15.85 -14.19 0.87
C SER A 44 16.42 -14.70 2.18
N ALA A 45 16.42 -13.83 3.22
CA ALA A 45 16.83 -14.15 4.57
C ALA A 45 16.26 -13.08 5.52
N TYR A 46 15.08 -13.29 6.10
CA TYR A 46 14.40 -12.32 6.96
C TYR A 46 13.65 -13.05 8.07
N ALA A 47 14.06 -12.84 9.33
CA ALA A 47 13.55 -13.57 10.48
C ALA A 47 13.52 -15.09 10.22
N GLY A 48 12.35 -15.75 10.37
CA GLY A 48 12.19 -17.18 10.08
C GLY A 48 12.11 -17.55 8.59
N LEU A 49 11.99 -16.57 7.69
CA LEU A 49 11.73 -16.80 6.26
C LEU A 49 13.04 -16.86 5.46
N ARG A 50 13.16 -17.87 4.60
CA ARG A 50 14.34 -18.07 3.76
C ARG A 50 13.96 -18.44 2.34
N ARG A 51 14.58 -17.77 1.35
CA ARG A 51 14.33 -17.99 -0.07
C ARG A 51 12.84 -17.95 -0.42
N THR A 52 12.06 -17.21 0.36
CA THR A 52 10.61 -17.12 0.22
C THR A 52 10.27 -16.04 -0.79
N ARG A 53 9.42 -16.38 -1.75
CA ARG A 53 8.85 -15.45 -2.72
C ARG A 53 7.35 -15.47 -2.55
N ILE A 54 6.78 -14.31 -2.36
CA ILE A 54 5.35 -14.12 -2.11
C ILE A 54 4.76 -13.35 -3.29
N PRO A 55 3.93 -13.97 -4.12
CA PRO A 55 3.20 -13.25 -5.15
C PRO A 55 2.20 -12.28 -4.50
N VAL A 56 2.14 -11.06 -5.01
CA VAL A 56 1.24 -10.01 -4.53
C VAL A 56 0.29 -9.63 -5.65
N GLY A 57 -0.94 -10.14 -5.58
CA GLY A 57 -2.04 -9.82 -6.48
C GLY A 57 -2.83 -8.58 -6.03
N PRO A 58 -3.90 -8.21 -6.74
CA PRO A 58 -4.80 -7.15 -6.32
C PRO A 58 -5.44 -7.39 -4.96
N LEU A 59 -5.84 -8.63 -4.69
CA LEU A 59 -6.28 -9.12 -3.38
C LEU A 59 -5.44 -10.34 -3.01
N THR A 60 -4.62 -10.22 -1.96
CA THR A 60 -3.75 -11.30 -1.49
C THR A 60 -4.08 -11.65 -0.05
N LEU A 61 -4.30 -12.91 0.23
CA LEU A 61 -4.49 -13.44 1.58
C LEU A 61 -3.36 -14.42 1.91
N LEU A 62 -2.59 -14.09 2.95
CA LEU A 62 -1.57 -14.99 3.51
C LEU A 62 -2.23 -15.87 4.55
N ALA A 63 -2.26 -17.16 4.32
CA ALA A 63 -2.83 -18.14 5.23
C ALA A 63 -1.76 -18.97 5.92
N GLY A 64 -2.12 -19.61 7.02
CA GLY A 64 -1.25 -20.54 7.74
C GLY A 64 -1.44 -20.48 9.24
N PRO A 65 -0.90 -21.44 10.00
CA PRO A 65 -0.98 -21.48 11.46
C PRO A 65 -0.17 -20.36 12.13
N SER A 66 -0.36 -20.21 13.44
CA SER A 66 0.50 -19.29 14.24
C SER A 66 1.98 -19.69 14.09
N GLY A 67 2.84 -18.70 13.89
CA GLY A 67 4.27 -18.92 13.67
C GLY A 67 4.67 -19.22 12.22
N SER A 68 3.75 -19.32 11.27
CA SER A 68 4.09 -19.56 9.84
C SER A 68 4.78 -18.37 9.13
N GLY A 69 4.89 -17.20 9.77
CA GLY A 69 5.55 -16.02 9.22
C GLY A 69 4.65 -15.04 8.47
N ARG A 70 3.32 -15.17 8.55
CA ARG A 70 2.35 -14.27 7.90
C ARG A 70 2.60 -12.80 8.25
N SER A 71 2.61 -12.46 9.55
CA SER A 71 2.88 -11.09 10.04
C SER A 71 4.30 -10.65 9.70
N THR A 72 5.25 -11.58 9.63
CA THR A 72 6.63 -11.30 9.19
C THR A 72 6.67 -10.83 7.72
N VAL A 73 5.87 -11.45 6.85
CA VAL A 73 5.75 -11.03 5.43
C VAL A 73 5.15 -9.62 5.35
N LEU A 74 4.04 -9.35 6.06
CA LEU A 74 3.44 -8.00 6.09
C LEU A 74 4.41 -6.97 6.67
N GLY A 75 5.11 -7.31 7.76
CA GLY A 75 6.12 -6.44 8.37
C GLY A 75 7.27 -6.11 7.42
N ALA A 76 7.73 -7.08 6.63
CA ALA A 76 8.74 -6.83 5.60
C ALA A 76 8.24 -5.87 4.50
N TYR A 77 6.97 -6.00 4.08
CA TYR A 77 6.39 -5.08 3.12
C TYR A 77 6.26 -3.66 3.72
N ALA A 78 5.74 -3.54 4.93
CA ALA A 78 5.65 -2.26 5.64
C ALA A 78 7.04 -1.61 5.83
N ALA A 79 8.07 -2.41 6.12
CA ALA A 79 9.44 -1.92 6.22
C ALA A 79 9.98 -1.39 4.88
N LEU A 80 9.76 -2.11 3.77
CA LEU A 80 10.12 -1.62 2.44
C LEU A 80 9.37 -0.32 2.10
N ALA A 81 8.08 -0.22 2.46
CA ALA A 81 7.27 0.97 2.27
C ALA A 81 7.83 2.18 3.05
N ALA A 82 8.17 2.01 4.31
CA ALA A 82 8.77 3.05 5.14
C ALA A 82 10.14 3.49 4.61
N LEU A 83 10.99 2.55 4.17
CA LEU A 83 12.26 2.88 3.51
C LEU A 83 12.06 3.64 2.19
N GLY A 84 11.04 3.25 1.40
CA GLY A 84 10.64 3.95 0.18
C GLY A 84 10.17 5.38 0.42
N SER A 85 9.60 5.66 1.59
CA SER A 85 9.25 7.01 2.06
C SER A 85 10.44 7.81 2.60
N GLY A 86 11.65 7.23 2.61
CA GLY A 86 12.87 7.88 3.06
C GLY A 86 13.12 7.80 4.57
N THR A 87 12.36 6.97 5.29
CA THR A 87 12.58 6.71 6.72
C THR A 87 13.93 6.01 6.94
N SER A 88 14.62 6.34 8.02
CA SER A 88 15.93 5.73 8.33
C SER A 88 15.80 4.30 8.83
N LEU A 89 16.86 3.49 8.66
CA LEU A 89 16.90 2.10 9.14
C LEU A 89 16.58 1.97 10.64
N GLU A 90 17.07 2.85 11.47
CA GLU A 90 16.84 2.82 12.92
C GLU A 90 15.38 3.03 13.29
N GLN A 91 14.68 3.87 12.52
CA GLN A 91 13.25 4.11 12.71
C GLN A 91 12.40 2.95 12.17
N VAL A 92 12.81 2.35 11.05
CA VAL A 92 12.08 1.23 10.41
C VAL A 92 12.27 -0.06 11.19
N PHE A 93 13.45 -0.29 11.74
CA PHE A 93 13.81 -1.50 12.48
C PHE A 93 14.23 -1.17 13.91
N PRO A 94 13.28 -0.89 14.84
CA PRO A 94 13.61 -0.60 16.24
C PRO A 94 14.25 -1.80 16.96
N ASP A 95 13.93 -3.02 16.55
CA ASP A 95 14.61 -4.25 16.95
C ASP A 95 15.15 -4.98 15.69
N PRO A 96 16.30 -4.55 15.16
CA PRO A 96 16.82 -5.11 13.93
C PRO A 96 17.34 -6.55 14.11
N VAL A 97 17.67 -6.98 15.34
CA VAL A 97 18.15 -8.33 15.62
C VAL A 97 17.04 -9.36 15.39
N ALA A 98 15.79 -9.03 15.70
CA ALA A 98 14.63 -9.87 15.42
C ALA A 98 14.41 -10.14 13.92
N CYS A 99 14.96 -9.28 13.04
CA CYS A 99 14.90 -9.45 11.59
C CYS A 99 15.97 -10.39 11.04
N VAL A 100 17.01 -10.70 11.83
CA VAL A 100 18.10 -11.60 11.43
C VAL A 100 17.64 -13.05 11.60
N PRO A 101 17.83 -13.93 10.59
CA PRO A 101 17.51 -15.34 10.77
C PRO A 101 18.28 -15.97 11.95
N GLU A 102 17.60 -16.69 12.83
CA GLU A 102 18.19 -17.33 14.01
C GLU A 102 19.40 -18.24 13.66
N THR A 103 19.35 -18.86 12.48
CA THR A 103 20.41 -19.72 11.96
C THR A 103 21.53 -18.97 11.24
N ALA A 104 21.44 -17.62 11.14
CA ALA A 104 22.48 -16.81 10.53
C ALA A 104 23.72 -16.78 11.44
N ARG A 105 24.86 -17.26 10.91
CA ARG A 105 26.15 -17.19 11.61
C ARG A 105 26.87 -15.91 11.20
N PRO A 106 27.59 -15.27 12.14
CA PRO A 106 28.47 -14.16 11.78
C PRO A 106 29.53 -14.61 10.75
N ASP A 107 29.87 -13.75 9.82
CA ASP A 107 30.98 -13.98 8.90
C ASP A 107 32.35 -13.75 9.60
N ALA A 108 33.45 -13.86 8.83
CA ALA A 108 34.80 -13.66 9.34
C ALA A 108 35.04 -12.25 9.94
N GLN A 109 34.22 -11.28 9.58
CA GLN A 109 34.23 -9.91 10.09
C GLN A 109 33.16 -9.67 11.17
N GLN A 110 32.59 -10.72 11.74
CA GLN A 110 31.51 -10.67 12.74
C GLN A 110 30.26 -9.96 12.26
N ARG A 111 29.96 -10.02 10.96
CA ARG A 111 28.79 -9.37 10.39
C ARG A 111 27.64 -10.35 10.28
N ARG A 112 26.46 -9.91 10.74
CA ARG A 112 25.16 -10.58 10.54
C ARG A 112 24.14 -9.58 10.04
N GLY A 113 23.15 -10.08 9.32
CA GLY A 113 22.09 -9.23 8.80
C GLY A 113 21.00 -10.02 8.08
N PHE A 114 20.18 -9.28 7.33
CA PHE A 114 19.06 -9.85 6.61
C PHE A 114 18.98 -9.31 5.17
N ARG A 115 18.11 -9.94 4.36
CA ARG A 115 17.88 -9.54 2.96
C ARG A 115 16.40 -9.59 2.65
N ILE A 116 15.88 -8.45 2.17
CA ILE A 116 14.51 -8.27 1.69
C ILE A 116 14.52 -7.60 0.32
N GLY A 117 13.45 -7.73 -0.42
CA GLY A 117 13.30 -7.06 -1.70
C GLY A 117 11.89 -7.21 -2.25
N CYS A 118 11.64 -6.57 -3.38
CA CYS A 118 10.35 -6.66 -4.08
C CYS A 118 10.53 -6.52 -5.58
N THR A 119 9.54 -6.99 -6.32
CA THR A 119 9.35 -6.64 -7.73
C THR A 119 8.15 -5.70 -7.83
N VAL A 120 8.31 -4.61 -8.55
CA VAL A 120 7.27 -3.62 -8.82
C VAL A 120 7.00 -3.60 -10.31
N ASP A 121 5.75 -3.79 -10.71
CA ASP A 121 5.31 -3.61 -12.08
C ASP A 121 4.62 -2.24 -12.25
N GLY A 122 4.66 -1.70 -13.47
CA GLY A 122 4.11 -0.39 -13.78
C GLY A 122 4.52 0.11 -15.18
N PRO A 123 4.57 1.44 -15.38
CA PRO A 123 4.79 2.04 -16.71
C PRO A 123 6.06 1.59 -17.44
N VAL A 124 7.13 1.25 -16.71
CA VAL A 124 8.39 0.80 -17.32
C VAL A 124 8.51 -0.74 -17.39
N GLY A 125 7.46 -1.46 -16.96
CA GLY A 125 7.49 -2.90 -16.78
C GLY A 125 8.15 -3.33 -15.47
N PRO A 126 8.39 -4.64 -15.25
CA PRO A 126 8.85 -5.15 -13.96
C PRO A 126 10.25 -4.64 -13.58
N VAL A 127 10.34 -4.02 -12.41
CA VAL A 127 11.58 -3.54 -11.78
C VAL A 127 11.76 -4.27 -10.45
N ARG A 128 12.93 -4.83 -10.22
CA ARG A 128 13.28 -5.55 -8.99
C ARG A 128 14.22 -4.73 -8.13
N LEU A 129 13.86 -4.59 -6.86
CA LEU A 129 14.68 -4.04 -5.78
C LEU A 129 15.12 -5.17 -4.86
N ASP A 130 16.42 -5.32 -4.63
CA ASP A 130 17.02 -6.21 -3.63
C ASP A 130 17.82 -5.37 -2.62
N LEU A 131 17.60 -5.61 -1.33
CA LEU A 131 18.22 -4.89 -0.22
C LEU A 131 18.91 -5.86 0.73
N ALA A 132 20.16 -5.58 1.06
CA ALA A 132 20.93 -6.27 2.07
C ALA A 132 21.27 -5.32 3.22
N VAL A 133 20.82 -5.67 4.43
CA VAL A 133 21.02 -4.90 5.64
C VAL A 133 21.93 -5.69 6.59
N GLN A 134 23.03 -5.08 7.00
CA GLN A 134 23.85 -5.52 8.10
C GLN A 134 23.22 -5.01 9.40
N VAL A 135 23.10 -5.88 10.38
CA VAL A 135 22.62 -5.54 11.74
C VAL A 135 23.78 -5.45 12.72
N GLU A 136 24.69 -6.40 12.64
CA GLU A 136 25.87 -6.46 13.50
C GLU A 136 27.16 -6.32 12.67
N PRO A 137 28.17 -5.63 13.17
CA PRO A 137 28.26 -4.89 14.43
C PRO A 137 27.55 -3.52 14.42
N THR A 138 27.04 -3.07 13.29
CA THR A 138 26.41 -1.76 13.12
C THR A 138 25.29 -1.86 12.11
N LEU A 139 24.12 -1.31 12.45
CA LEU A 139 22.97 -1.28 11.55
C LEU A 139 23.26 -0.36 10.35
N ARG A 140 23.23 -0.92 9.13
CA ARG A 140 23.47 -0.19 7.86
C ARG A 140 23.01 -0.98 6.64
N ILE A 141 22.75 -0.31 5.55
CA ILE A 141 22.62 -0.91 4.22
C ILE A 141 24.03 -1.24 3.72
N VAL A 142 24.25 -2.49 3.35
CA VAL A 142 25.53 -2.97 2.79
C VAL A 142 25.45 -3.29 1.31
N GLY A 143 24.24 -3.39 0.77
CA GLY A 143 24.00 -3.61 -0.64
C GLY A 143 22.55 -3.32 -1.00
N GLU A 144 22.38 -2.57 -2.07
CA GLU A 144 21.11 -2.29 -2.70
C GLU A 144 21.27 -2.49 -4.21
N ARG A 145 20.34 -3.16 -4.84
CA ARG A 145 20.37 -3.38 -6.30
C ARG A 145 19.00 -3.15 -6.90
N LEU A 146 18.97 -2.31 -7.94
CA LEU A 146 17.80 -2.08 -8.77
C LEU A 146 18.05 -2.73 -10.14
N THR A 147 17.19 -3.65 -10.54
CA THR A 147 17.33 -4.41 -11.79
C THR A 147 16.08 -4.26 -12.65
N TRP A 148 16.26 -4.02 -13.93
CA TRP A 148 15.22 -3.92 -14.95
C TRP A 148 15.60 -4.75 -16.18
N GLN A 149 14.73 -5.65 -16.60
CA GLN A 149 14.96 -6.55 -17.76
C GLN A 149 16.35 -7.22 -17.74
N GLY A 150 16.79 -7.72 -16.59
CA GLY A 150 18.09 -8.33 -16.42
C GLY A 150 19.28 -7.37 -16.33
N THR A 151 19.07 -6.07 -16.59
CA THR A 151 20.11 -5.04 -16.48
C THR A 151 20.12 -4.42 -15.09
N THR A 152 21.30 -4.34 -14.45
CA THR A 152 21.47 -3.61 -13.20
C THR A 152 21.50 -2.11 -13.48
N LEU A 153 20.47 -1.40 -12.99
CA LEU A 153 20.35 0.05 -13.15
C LEU A 153 21.05 0.82 -12.03
N LEU A 154 21.02 0.28 -10.82
CA LEU A 154 21.69 0.81 -9.62
C LEU A 154 22.26 -0.37 -8.83
N GLU A 155 23.46 -0.18 -8.33
CA GLU A 155 24.08 -1.07 -7.35
C GLU A 155 24.87 -0.26 -6.33
N THR A 156 24.72 -0.61 -5.05
CA THR A 156 25.52 -0.04 -3.98
C THR A 156 26.45 -1.08 -3.39
N ALA A 157 27.61 -0.62 -2.93
CA ALA A 157 28.59 -1.47 -2.24
C ALA A 157 29.21 -0.74 -1.05
N LEU A 158 29.40 -1.45 0.04
CA LEU A 158 30.15 -0.97 1.19
C LEU A 158 31.65 -1.10 0.90
N SER A 159 32.29 0.01 0.49
CA SER A 159 33.73 0.03 0.18
C SER A 159 34.61 0.29 1.41
N ASN A 160 34.11 1.00 2.40
CA ASN A 160 34.85 1.33 3.63
C ASN A 160 33.97 1.13 4.87
N PRO A 161 34.16 0.04 5.62
CA PRO A 161 33.36 -0.26 6.82
C PRO A 161 33.45 0.81 7.93
N GLY A 162 34.53 1.59 7.97
CA GLY A 162 34.73 2.65 8.97
C GLY A 162 33.95 3.94 8.68
N ARG A 163 33.25 4.03 7.55
CA ARG A 163 32.49 5.24 7.16
C ARG A 163 31.01 4.95 7.03
N ARG A 164 30.18 5.96 7.30
CA ARG A 164 28.71 5.87 7.27
C ARG A 164 28.15 6.24 5.89
N PHE A 165 28.70 5.65 4.82
CA PHE A 165 28.20 5.77 3.46
C PHE A 165 28.49 4.52 2.63
N VAL A 166 27.68 4.32 1.61
CA VAL A 166 27.87 3.32 0.55
C VAL A 166 28.27 4.01 -0.75
N HIS A 167 29.05 3.32 -1.58
CA HIS A 167 29.31 3.77 -2.93
C HIS A 167 28.20 3.25 -3.84
N ALA A 168 27.40 4.18 -4.38
CA ALA A 168 26.38 3.89 -5.37
C ALA A 168 26.95 4.01 -6.77
N ALA A 169 26.59 3.06 -7.62
CA ALA A 169 26.93 3.04 -9.03
C ALA A 169 25.62 2.92 -9.83
N TRP A 170 25.31 3.87 -10.70
CA TRP A 170 24.12 3.81 -11.55
C TRP A 170 24.48 3.85 -13.03
N HIS A 171 23.67 3.13 -13.80
CA HIS A 171 23.90 2.94 -15.22
C HIS A 171 23.46 4.17 -16.01
N THR A 172 24.33 4.66 -16.90
CA THR A 172 24.06 5.85 -17.72
C THR A 172 23.71 5.54 -19.17
N ALA A 173 23.59 4.27 -19.55
CA ALA A 173 23.33 3.72 -20.87
C ALA A 173 24.14 4.33 -22.03
N GLY A 174 24.88 3.52 -22.74
CA GLY A 174 25.75 3.92 -23.85
C GLY A 174 27.22 3.67 -23.55
N ALA A 175 28.10 4.21 -24.37
CA ALA A 175 29.56 4.10 -24.20
C ALA A 175 30.11 4.85 -22.94
N ALA A 176 29.24 5.60 -22.25
CA ALA A 176 29.60 6.26 -20.98
C ALA A 176 29.46 5.27 -19.83
N PRO A 177 30.47 5.18 -18.98
CA PRO A 177 30.46 4.28 -17.86
C PRO A 177 29.48 4.74 -16.77
N VAL A 178 29.25 3.85 -15.85
CA VAL A 178 28.53 4.00 -14.59
C VAL A 178 28.99 5.26 -13.85
N THR A 179 28.08 6.18 -13.54
CA THR A 179 28.35 7.28 -12.62
C THR A 179 28.39 6.74 -11.19
N ARG A 180 29.26 7.28 -10.36
CA ARG A 180 29.46 6.86 -8.97
C ARG A 180 29.30 8.03 -8.01
N GLY A 181 28.70 7.76 -6.86
CA GLY A 181 28.54 8.72 -5.78
C GLY A 181 28.51 8.06 -4.42
N ALA A 182 28.86 8.82 -3.39
CA ALA A 182 28.69 8.38 -2.00
C ALA A 182 27.31 8.78 -1.49
N LEU A 183 26.57 7.84 -0.91
CA LEU A 183 25.24 8.04 -0.34
C LEU A 183 25.21 7.47 1.09
N SER A 184 24.28 7.95 1.90
CA SER A 184 24.10 7.48 3.27
C SER A 184 23.79 5.98 3.30
N ASP A 185 24.29 5.29 4.33
CA ASP A 185 24.08 3.84 4.50
C ASP A 185 22.90 3.50 5.42
N ASP A 186 22.11 4.50 5.81
CA ASP A 186 20.95 4.38 6.68
C ASP A 186 19.60 4.58 5.96
N ARG A 187 19.62 4.91 4.66
CA ARG A 187 18.42 5.18 3.85
C ARG A 187 18.48 4.46 2.50
N LEU A 188 17.31 4.18 1.96
CA LEU A 188 17.19 3.54 0.64
C LEU A 188 17.75 4.48 -0.44
N THR A 189 18.79 4.03 -1.12
CA THR A 189 19.46 4.79 -2.20
C THR A 189 18.50 5.07 -3.36
N THR A 190 17.65 4.09 -3.73
CA THR A 190 16.64 4.24 -4.78
C THR A 190 15.73 5.44 -4.51
N ALA A 191 15.32 5.68 -3.26
CA ALA A 191 14.50 6.83 -2.88
C ALA A 191 15.24 8.17 -2.99
N MET A 192 16.56 8.15 -2.94
CA MET A 192 17.42 9.36 -3.00
C MET A 192 17.91 9.69 -4.42
N LEU A 193 17.71 8.80 -5.40
CA LEU A 193 18.21 8.98 -6.76
C LEU A 193 17.73 10.25 -7.44
N PRO A 194 16.45 10.69 -7.34
CA PRO A 194 16.00 11.93 -7.97
C PRO A 194 16.77 13.17 -7.52
N LEU A 195 17.35 13.15 -6.33
CA LEU A 195 18.15 14.24 -5.79
C LEU A 195 19.61 14.22 -6.29
N ARG A 196 20.04 13.16 -6.96
CA ARG A 196 21.45 12.92 -7.33
C ARG A 196 21.69 12.73 -8.81
N VAL A 197 20.67 12.30 -9.55
CA VAL A 197 20.74 11.99 -10.98
C VAL A 197 20.04 13.08 -11.77
N GLY A 198 20.76 13.68 -12.72
CA GLY A 198 20.26 14.84 -13.45
C GLY A 198 19.30 14.54 -14.60
N GLY A 199 19.09 13.27 -14.96
CA GLY A 199 18.22 12.88 -16.06
C GLY A 199 18.65 13.38 -17.45
N ARG A 200 19.94 13.68 -17.65
CA ARG A 200 20.45 14.30 -18.87
C ARG A 200 20.66 13.29 -20.00
N THR A 201 20.89 12.04 -19.68
CA THR A 201 21.08 10.97 -20.65
C THR A 201 19.89 10.03 -20.66
N GLN A 202 19.67 9.29 -21.75
CA GLN A 202 18.62 8.29 -21.85
C GLN A 202 18.76 7.20 -20.76
N GLY A 203 20.00 6.88 -20.36
CA GLY A 203 20.26 5.93 -19.30
C GLY A 203 19.88 6.46 -17.93
N GLU A 204 20.25 7.71 -17.63
CA GLU A 204 19.82 8.37 -16.38
C GLU A 204 18.30 8.47 -16.29
N GLN A 205 17.61 8.85 -17.38
CA GLN A 205 16.16 8.89 -17.45
C GLN A 205 15.53 7.51 -17.17
N ARG A 206 16.14 6.45 -17.68
CA ARG A 206 15.71 5.06 -17.47
C ARG A 206 15.88 4.63 -16.01
N VAL A 207 17.02 4.99 -15.38
CA VAL A 207 17.27 4.75 -13.95
C VAL A 207 16.26 5.51 -13.09
N LEU A 208 16.02 6.78 -13.40
CA LEU A 208 15.04 7.61 -12.67
C LEU A 208 13.63 7.07 -12.80
N ALA A 209 13.18 6.71 -14.01
CA ALA A 209 11.83 6.17 -14.23
C ALA A 209 11.62 4.83 -13.47
N ALA A 210 12.64 3.96 -13.44
CA ALA A 210 12.57 2.73 -12.68
C ALA A 210 12.56 2.97 -11.16
N ALA A 211 13.39 3.91 -10.67
CA ALA A 211 13.43 4.29 -9.26
C ALA A 211 12.11 4.94 -8.83
N GLU A 212 11.58 5.86 -9.63
CA GLU A 212 10.29 6.53 -9.40
C GLU A 212 9.17 5.49 -9.29
N GLN A 213 9.09 4.55 -10.24
CA GLN A 213 8.09 3.47 -10.20
C GLN A 213 8.14 2.70 -8.88
N VAL A 214 9.33 2.31 -8.41
CA VAL A 214 9.51 1.59 -7.14
C VAL A 214 9.10 2.46 -5.96
N VAL A 215 9.55 3.71 -5.92
CA VAL A 215 9.24 4.64 -4.83
C VAL A 215 7.75 4.94 -4.74
N VAL A 216 7.09 5.18 -5.88
CA VAL A 216 5.64 5.44 -5.92
C VAL A 216 4.86 4.23 -5.39
N ALA A 217 5.21 3.01 -5.79
CA ALA A 217 4.55 1.81 -5.29
C ALA A 217 4.77 1.59 -3.78
N LEU A 218 5.98 1.85 -3.28
CA LEU A 218 6.30 1.68 -1.87
C LEU A 218 5.69 2.78 -0.98
N ARG A 219 5.61 4.03 -1.45
CA ARG A 219 4.97 5.13 -0.72
C ARG A 219 3.44 5.03 -0.71
N SER A 220 2.86 4.23 -1.59
CA SER A 220 1.41 4.03 -1.69
C SER A 220 0.94 2.84 -0.85
N VAL A 221 1.46 2.69 0.37
CA VAL A 221 1.12 1.61 1.30
C VAL A 221 0.55 2.17 2.59
N TYR A 222 -0.57 1.61 3.03
CA TYR A 222 -1.22 1.94 4.30
C TYR A 222 -1.36 0.68 5.16
N ALA A 223 -0.68 0.65 6.30
CA ALA A 223 -0.85 -0.42 7.28
C ALA A 223 -2.09 -0.14 8.14
N CYS A 224 -3.04 -1.06 8.13
CA CYS A 224 -4.30 -0.98 8.86
C CYS A 224 -4.33 -2.05 9.95
N GLU A 225 -4.28 -1.62 11.19
CA GLU A 225 -4.38 -2.48 12.37
C GLU A 225 -5.41 -1.90 13.34
N PRO A 226 -6.72 -2.10 13.10
CA PRO A 226 -7.76 -1.54 13.96
C PRO A 226 -7.58 -1.97 15.41
N ARG A 227 -7.59 -1.00 16.33
CA ARG A 227 -7.46 -1.17 17.79
C ARG A 227 -8.80 -0.90 18.47
N PRO A 228 -9.69 -1.90 18.65
CA PRO A 228 -11.02 -1.71 19.18
C PRO A 228 -11.06 -0.96 20.52
N ALA A 229 -10.11 -1.21 21.40
CA ALA A 229 -10.03 -0.53 22.68
C ALA A 229 -9.89 1.00 22.55
N ALA A 230 -9.06 1.46 21.61
CA ALA A 230 -8.87 2.89 21.34
C ALA A 230 -10.03 3.50 20.53
N MET A 231 -10.63 2.73 19.61
CA MET A 231 -11.76 3.17 18.79
C MET A 231 -13.05 3.46 19.58
N ARG A 232 -13.15 2.98 20.84
CA ARG A 232 -14.32 3.20 21.70
C ARG A 232 -14.37 4.58 22.32
N ALA A 233 -13.25 5.24 22.46
CA ALA A 233 -13.19 6.55 23.08
C ALA A 233 -13.69 7.66 22.14
N PRO A 234 -14.44 8.65 22.65
CA PRO A 234 -14.67 9.87 21.91
C PRO A 234 -13.37 10.59 21.60
N VAL A 235 -13.27 11.20 20.43
CA VAL A 235 -12.04 11.85 19.94
C VAL A 235 -12.30 13.33 19.64
N PRO A 236 -11.27 14.20 19.73
CA PRO A 236 -11.44 15.59 19.33
C PRO A 236 -11.83 15.73 17.86
N VAL A 237 -12.63 16.75 17.53
CA VAL A 237 -12.83 17.13 16.13
C VAL A 237 -11.49 17.51 15.53
N SER A 238 -11.13 16.88 14.43
CA SER A 238 -9.91 17.19 13.68
C SER A 238 -10.18 17.17 12.17
N SER A 239 -9.24 17.70 11.40
CA SER A 239 -9.20 17.49 9.94
C SER A 239 -8.30 16.31 9.58
N GLY A 240 -7.95 15.50 10.58
CA GLY A 240 -6.98 14.42 10.47
C GLY A 240 -7.44 13.29 9.55
N ARG A 241 -6.45 12.62 8.97
CA ARG A 241 -6.65 11.40 8.21
C ARG A 241 -6.84 10.22 9.16
N LEU A 242 -7.42 9.13 8.67
CA LEU A 242 -7.62 7.92 9.46
C LEU A 242 -6.26 7.32 9.84
N LEU A 243 -6.02 7.21 11.14
CA LEU A 243 -4.82 6.60 11.71
C LEU A 243 -4.78 5.09 11.43
N SER A 244 -3.59 4.49 11.38
CA SER A 244 -3.41 3.05 11.16
C SER A 244 -4.15 2.18 12.18
N GLY A 245 -4.24 2.61 13.44
CA GLY A 245 -5.01 1.96 14.50
C GLY A 245 -6.51 2.24 14.49
N CYS A 246 -6.96 3.11 13.58
CA CYS A 246 -8.35 3.58 13.48
C CYS A 246 -8.88 4.26 14.77
N ASP A 247 -8.01 4.76 15.64
CA ASP A 247 -8.37 5.36 16.93
C ASP A 247 -9.27 6.57 16.75
N ASN A 248 -9.10 7.33 15.66
CA ASN A 248 -9.89 8.51 15.30
C ASN A 248 -11.06 8.21 14.35
N LEU A 249 -11.54 6.95 14.32
CA LEU A 249 -12.62 6.52 13.42
C LEU A 249 -13.87 7.41 13.52
N ALA A 250 -14.26 7.84 14.73
CA ALA A 250 -15.43 8.68 14.94
C ALA A 250 -15.33 10.02 14.20
N ASP A 251 -14.17 10.69 14.25
CA ASP A 251 -13.92 11.94 13.54
C ASP A 251 -13.97 11.78 12.02
N VAL A 252 -13.41 10.69 11.50
CA VAL A 252 -13.46 10.40 10.06
C VAL A 252 -14.89 10.09 9.59
N LEU A 253 -15.68 9.37 10.40
CA LEU A 253 -17.09 9.09 10.09
C LEU A 253 -17.93 10.37 10.07
N LEU A 254 -17.67 11.34 10.95
CA LEU A 254 -18.35 12.63 10.97
C LEU A 254 -18.23 13.34 9.61
N ARG A 255 -17.04 13.31 9.00
CA ARG A 255 -16.77 13.94 7.72
C ARG A 255 -17.25 13.11 6.53
N THR A 256 -17.10 11.78 6.58
CA THR A 256 -17.46 10.90 5.47
C THR A 256 -18.90 11.09 5.02
N ARG A 257 -19.82 11.34 5.94
CA ARG A 257 -21.22 11.57 5.64
C ARG A 257 -21.46 12.83 4.82
N THR A 258 -20.74 13.90 5.10
CA THR A 258 -20.88 15.20 4.42
C THR A 258 -20.05 15.29 3.15
N GLU A 259 -18.86 14.69 3.12
CA GLU A 259 -17.93 14.77 2.00
C GLU A 259 -18.30 13.84 0.84
N CYS A 260 -18.88 12.65 1.14
CA CYS A 260 -19.19 11.67 0.11
C CYS A 260 -20.38 10.77 0.50
N ALA A 261 -21.60 11.19 0.14
CA ALA A 261 -22.82 10.42 0.41
C ALA A 261 -22.80 9.00 -0.20
N ILE A 262 -22.18 8.82 -1.36
CA ILE A 262 -22.06 7.51 -2.02
C ILE A 262 -21.19 6.57 -1.15
N ARG A 263 -20.04 7.02 -0.69
CA ARG A 263 -19.15 6.25 0.18
C ARG A 263 -19.85 5.91 1.49
N HIS A 264 -20.53 6.87 2.07
CA HIS A 264 -21.30 6.67 3.29
C HIS A 264 -22.38 5.60 3.10
N GLY A 265 -23.17 5.66 2.04
CA GLY A 265 -24.20 4.68 1.73
C GLY A 265 -23.63 3.26 1.54
N LEU A 266 -22.48 3.12 0.86
CA LEU A 266 -21.77 1.85 0.70
C LEU A 266 -21.28 1.30 2.05
N LEU A 267 -20.77 2.15 2.93
CA LEU A 267 -20.33 1.76 4.28
C LEU A 267 -21.52 1.24 5.10
N VAL A 268 -22.62 1.99 5.11
CA VAL A 268 -23.85 1.57 5.82
C VAL A 268 -24.36 0.25 5.28
N SER A 269 -24.35 0.03 3.97
CA SER A 269 -24.75 -1.25 3.36
C SER A 269 -23.86 -2.40 3.81
N ALA A 270 -22.53 -2.23 3.75
CA ALA A 270 -21.58 -3.26 4.16
C ALA A 270 -21.73 -3.64 5.64
N VAL A 271 -21.91 -2.64 6.51
CA VAL A 271 -22.12 -2.88 7.94
C VAL A 271 -23.46 -3.55 8.19
N ARG A 272 -24.51 -3.15 7.50
CA ARG A 272 -25.87 -3.74 7.60
C ARG A 272 -25.88 -5.20 7.21
N GLU A 273 -25.23 -5.56 6.11
CA GLU A 273 -25.18 -6.93 5.59
C GLU A 273 -24.47 -7.89 6.57
N ALA A 274 -23.49 -7.41 7.31
CA ALA A 274 -22.72 -8.19 8.26
C ALA A 274 -23.25 -8.15 9.70
N ALA A 275 -24.19 -7.25 10.00
CA ALA A 275 -24.67 -7.05 11.36
C ALA A 275 -25.70 -8.13 11.77
N LEU A 276 -25.63 -8.59 13.04
CA LEU A 276 -26.65 -9.47 13.64
C LEU A 276 -27.93 -8.72 14.02
N ARG A 277 -27.79 -7.44 14.36
CA ARG A 277 -28.89 -6.56 14.75
C ARG A 277 -29.12 -5.53 13.66
N PRO A 278 -30.35 -5.01 13.47
CA PRO A 278 -30.62 -4.01 12.45
C PRO A 278 -29.69 -2.80 12.55
N VAL A 279 -29.18 -2.35 11.40
CA VAL A 279 -28.40 -1.11 11.24
C VAL A 279 -29.06 -0.32 10.13
N HIS A 280 -29.54 0.89 10.45
CA HIS A 280 -30.16 1.81 9.50
C HIS A 280 -29.15 2.84 9.01
N ASP A 281 -28.27 3.32 9.90
CA ASP A 281 -27.23 4.27 9.58
C ASP A 281 -26.01 4.10 10.50
N VAL A 282 -24.86 4.65 10.08
CA VAL A 282 -23.62 4.80 10.83
C VAL A 282 -23.30 6.29 10.82
N PHE A 283 -23.32 6.95 11.96
CA PHE A 283 -23.10 8.39 12.01
C PHE A 283 -22.25 8.79 13.20
N ALA A 284 -21.77 10.00 13.19
CA ALA A 284 -21.05 10.59 14.31
C ALA A 284 -21.61 11.96 14.62
N GLU A 285 -21.52 12.36 15.87
CA GLU A 285 -22.00 13.65 16.36
C GLU A 285 -21.02 14.29 17.33
N VAL A 286 -21.02 15.61 17.34
CA VAL A 286 -20.18 16.40 18.26
C VAL A 286 -20.88 16.50 19.60
N ARG A 287 -20.20 16.05 20.64
CA ARG A 287 -20.63 16.13 22.03
C ARG A 287 -20.19 17.46 22.68
N PRO A 288 -20.78 17.85 23.82
CA PRO A 288 -20.27 18.96 24.59
C PRO A 288 -18.79 18.81 24.91
N GLY A 289 -18.01 19.87 24.72
CA GLY A 289 -16.55 19.83 24.87
C GLY A 289 -15.79 19.56 23.58
N GLY A 290 -16.46 19.49 22.41
CA GLY A 290 -15.82 19.33 21.10
C GLY A 290 -15.30 17.93 20.83
N LEU A 291 -15.81 16.93 21.53
CA LEU A 291 -15.50 15.51 21.29
C LEU A 291 -16.52 14.92 20.30
N VAL A 292 -16.06 14.05 19.43
CA VAL A 292 -16.86 13.29 18.48
C VAL A 292 -17.11 11.89 19.01
N GLU A 293 -18.35 11.46 18.99
CA GLU A 293 -18.77 10.10 19.28
C GLU A 293 -19.49 9.52 18.06
N ALA A 294 -19.14 8.30 17.68
CA ALA A 294 -19.83 7.62 16.60
C ALA A 294 -20.84 6.60 17.13
N LEU A 295 -21.96 6.46 16.39
CA LEU A 295 -23.11 5.66 16.77
C LEU A 295 -23.64 4.86 15.58
N LEU A 296 -24.27 3.72 15.89
CA LEU A 296 -25.12 2.99 14.96
C LEU A 296 -26.57 3.33 15.23
N ASP A 297 -27.30 3.74 14.20
CA ASP A 297 -28.76 3.84 14.26
C ASP A 297 -29.35 2.43 14.10
N ARG A 298 -30.11 2.01 15.11
CA ARG A 298 -30.81 0.71 15.16
C ARG A 298 -32.29 0.81 14.78
N GLY A 299 -32.74 2.00 14.37
CA GLY A 299 -34.13 2.29 14.06
C GLY A 299 -35.00 2.59 15.31
N ALA A 300 -36.15 3.21 15.07
CA ALA A 300 -37.08 3.63 16.12
C ALA A 300 -36.41 4.51 17.21
N GLY A 301 -35.49 5.40 16.81
CA GLY A 301 -34.78 6.30 17.72
C GLY A 301 -33.75 5.64 18.65
N ARG A 302 -33.40 4.38 18.42
CA ARG A 302 -32.41 3.65 19.21
C ARG A 302 -31.03 3.78 18.61
N HIS A 303 -30.11 4.35 19.35
CA HIS A 303 -28.71 4.51 18.93
C HIS A 303 -27.78 3.68 19.83
N THR A 304 -26.79 3.05 19.22
CA THR A 304 -25.76 2.29 19.94
C THR A 304 -24.40 2.95 19.72
N PRO A 305 -23.80 3.53 20.77
CA PRO A 305 -22.43 4.08 20.68
C PRO A 305 -21.42 3.00 20.31
N LEU A 306 -20.37 3.37 19.55
CA LEU A 306 -19.27 2.44 19.23
C LEU A 306 -18.62 1.85 20.49
N ALA A 307 -18.63 2.59 21.60
CA ALA A 307 -18.14 2.12 22.90
C ALA A 307 -18.81 0.81 23.38
N ARG A 308 -20.02 0.49 22.89
CA ARG A 308 -20.81 -0.71 23.26
C ARG A 308 -20.73 -1.83 22.23
N LEU A 309 -20.00 -1.65 21.15
CA LEU A 309 -19.85 -2.67 20.11
C LEU A 309 -18.79 -3.71 20.50
N GLY A 310 -18.96 -4.92 20.01
CA GLY A 310 -17.94 -5.97 20.10
C GLY A 310 -16.70 -5.62 19.26
N ASP A 311 -15.56 -6.23 19.57
CA ASP A 311 -14.31 -6.01 18.87
C ASP A 311 -14.42 -6.34 17.37
N GLY A 312 -15.11 -7.43 17.03
CA GLY A 312 -15.36 -7.82 15.64
C GLY A 312 -16.20 -6.79 14.88
N GLU A 313 -17.28 -6.23 15.50
CA GLU A 313 -18.08 -5.19 14.84
C GLU A 313 -17.23 -3.93 14.56
N LEU A 314 -16.38 -3.53 15.51
CA LEU A 314 -15.50 -2.37 15.37
C LEU A 314 -14.44 -2.60 14.28
N ARG A 315 -13.77 -3.75 14.28
CA ARG A 315 -12.79 -4.12 13.26
C ARG A 315 -13.41 -4.18 11.87
N HIS A 316 -14.58 -4.82 11.76
CA HIS A 316 -15.31 -4.90 10.50
C HIS A 316 -15.67 -3.49 9.98
N LEU A 317 -16.24 -2.62 10.82
CA LEU A 317 -16.57 -1.24 10.45
C LEU A 317 -15.34 -0.47 9.95
N ALA A 318 -14.22 -0.55 10.68
CA ALA A 318 -12.99 0.13 10.31
C ALA A 318 -12.41 -0.36 8.98
N LEU A 319 -12.32 -1.68 8.78
CA LEU A 319 -11.82 -2.27 7.55
C LEU A 319 -12.73 -1.96 6.36
N CYS A 320 -14.06 -1.96 6.54
CA CYS A 320 -14.99 -1.52 5.50
C CYS A 320 -14.76 -0.06 5.11
N LEU A 321 -14.57 0.85 6.09
CA LEU A 321 -14.27 2.25 5.81
C LEU A 321 -12.96 2.38 5.02
N VAL A 322 -11.90 1.71 5.44
CA VAL A 322 -10.59 1.73 4.75
C VAL A 322 -10.72 1.28 3.30
N LEU A 323 -11.42 0.17 3.02
CA LEU A 323 -11.61 -0.35 1.67
C LEU A 323 -12.49 0.54 0.77
N LEU A 324 -13.32 1.38 1.37
CA LEU A 324 -14.20 2.31 0.65
C LEU A 324 -13.59 3.70 0.50
N THR A 325 -12.44 3.97 1.14
CA THR A 325 -11.80 5.30 1.11
C THR A 325 -10.69 5.37 0.08
N GLY A 326 -10.38 6.59 -0.33
CA GLY A 326 -9.22 6.88 -1.18
C GLY A 326 -8.04 7.42 -0.37
N PRO A 327 -6.90 7.65 -1.04
CA PRO A 327 -5.67 8.13 -0.40
C PRO A 327 -5.82 9.40 0.44
N GLY A 328 -6.74 10.28 0.12
CA GLY A 328 -6.94 11.55 0.84
C GLY A 328 -7.51 11.42 2.24
N VAL A 329 -8.05 10.26 2.61
CA VAL A 329 -8.68 10.01 3.93
C VAL A 329 -7.78 9.24 4.87
N LEU A 330 -6.79 8.52 4.36
CA LEU A 330 -5.90 7.65 5.14
C LEU A 330 -4.60 8.37 5.49
N GLU A 331 -4.06 8.09 6.67
CA GLU A 331 -2.79 8.68 7.13
C GLU A 331 -1.61 7.87 6.55
N PHE A 332 -1.14 8.28 5.41
CA PHE A 332 0.15 7.87 4.83
C PHE A 332 0.66 8.99 3.94
N GLU A 333 1.93 8.94 3.57
CA GLU A 333 2.57 9.95 2.73
C GLU A 333 2.70 9.44 1.29
N PRO A 334 1.68 9.64 0.44
CA PRO A 334 1.79 9.28 -0.98
C PRO A 334 2.88 10.10 -1.66
N ALA A 335 3.34 9.65 -2.82
CA ALA A 335 4.24 10.44 -3.64
C ALA A 335 3.50 11.69 -4.13
N ALA A 336 3.72 12.83 -3.45
CA ALA A 336 3.00 14.08 -3.72
C ALA A 336 3.29 14.63 -5.12
N GLU A 337 4.42 14.24 -5.70
CA GLU A 337 4.89 14.60 -7.03
C GLU A 337 4.11 13.89 -8.14
N VAL A 338 3.41 12.79 -7.79
CA VAL A 338 2.65 11.97 -8.73
C VAL A 338 1.16 12.13 -8.45
N PRO A 339 0.34 12.53 -9.43
CA PRO A 339 -1.10 12.62 -9.22
C PRO A 339 -1.71 11.32 -8.72
N GLY A 340 -2.65 11.40 -7.77
CA GLY A 340 -3.26 10.23 -7.15
C GLY A 340 -3.91 9.24 -8.14
N ALA A 341 -4.36 9.74 -9.31
CA ALA A 341 -4.88 8.92 -10.40
C ALA A 341 -3.87 7.90 -10.94
N TYR A 342 -2.58 8.15 -10.79
CA TYR A 342 -1.50 7.27 -11.24
C TYR A 342 -0.88 6.44 -10.11
N GLN A 343 -1.46 6.48 -8.92
CA GLN A 343 -1.02 5.70 -7.77
C GLN A 343 -2.03 4.59 -7.45
N THR A 344 -1.53 3.47 -6.93
CA THR A 344 -2.37 2.39 -6.42
C THR A 344 -2.11 2.23 -4.93
N LEU A 345 -3.13 2.46 -4.12
CA LEU A 345 -3.05 2.26 -2.68
C LEU A 345 -3.01 0.76 -2.36
N THR A 346 -2.02 0.30 -1.62
CA THR A 346 -1.99 -1.06 -1.04
C THR A 346 -2.29 -0.98 0.45
N VAL A 347 -3.36 -1.62 0.88
CA VAL A 347 -3.73 -1.77 2.29
C VAL A 347 -3.10 -3.06 2.82
N LEU A 348 -2.36 -2.97 3.92
CA LEU A 348 -1.85 -4.12 4.67
C LEU A 348 -2.71 -4.32 5.92
N ALA A 349 -3.31 -5.50 6.08
CA ALA A 349 -4.17 -5.79 7.22
C ALA A 349 -3.75 -7.10 7.90
N ASP A 350 -3.11 -6.99 9.08
CA ASP A 350 -2.75 -8.18 9.84
C ASP A 350 -3.95 -8.75 10.59
N SER A 351 -4.04 -10.09 10.61
CA SER A 351 -5.13 -10.83 11.27
C SER A 351 -6.51 -10.31 10.84
N LEU A 352 -6.76 -10.37 9.51
CA LEU A 352 -7.99 -9.86 8.89
C LEU A 352 -9.23 -10.56 9.45
N ASP A 353 -9.12 -11.84 9.77
CA ASP A 353 -10.15 -12.72 10.35
C ASP A 353 -10.31 -12.59 11.88
N ARG A 354 -9.47 -11.79 12.53
CA ARG A 354 -9.46 -11.67 13.99
C ARG A 354 -10.76 -11.08 14.50
N ASP A 355 -11.40 -11.78 15.44
CA ASP A 355 -12.66 -11.40 16.08
C ASP A 355 -13.85 -11.26 15.12
N LEU A 356 -13.71 -11.58 13.83
CA LEU A 356 -14.79 -11.59 12.86
C LEU A 356 -15.49 -12.96 12.86
N ASP A 357 -16.82 -12.93 12.72
CA ASP A 357 -17.57 -14.13 12.37
C ASP A 357 -17.48 -14.43 10.85
N THR A 358 -17.89 -15.62 10.44
CA THR A 358 -17.84 -16.06 9.03
C THR A 358 -18.60 -15.12 8.09
N ARG A 359 -19.71 -14.51 8.53
CA ARG A 359 -20.49 -13.56 7.72
C ARG A 359 -19.75 -12.25 7.53
N GLN A 360 -19.15 -11.70 8.61
CA GLN A 360 -18.36 -10.51 8.57
C GLN A 360 -17.12 -10.68 7.67
N LEU A 361 -16.40 -11.80 7.81
CA LEU A 361 -15.27 -12.12 6.97
C LEU A 361 -15.66 -12.24 5.49
N ARG A 362 -16.77 -12.94 5.21
CA ARG A 362 -17.31 -13.09 3.84
C ARG A 362 -17.68 -11.72 3.24
N GLY A 363 -18.40 -10.90 3.98
CA GLY A 363 -18.78 -9.55 3.56
C GLY A 363 -17.56 -8.67 3.27
N LEU A 364 -16.53 -8.75 4.12
CA LEU A 364 -15.29 -8.00 3.99
C LEU A 364 -14.48 -8.44 2.76
N VAL A 365 -14.32 -9.73 2.53
CA VAL A 365 -13.62 -10.29 1.35
C VAL A 365 -14.36 -9.91 0.06
N ALA A 366 -15.70 -10.00 0.05
CA ALA A 366 -16.50 -9.57 -1.08
C ALA A 366 -16.37 -8.06 -1.35
N LEU A 367 -16.37 -7.25 -0.29
CA LEU A 367 -16.13 -5.80 -0.41
C LEU A 367 -14.74 -5.50 -0.97
N ALA A 368 -13.72 -6.20 -0.46
CA ALA A 368 -12.35 -6.09 -0.95
C ALA A 368 -12.27 -6.43 -2.45
N GLY A 369 -12.90 -7.53 -2.90
CA GLY A 369 -12.98 -7.90 -4.31
C GLY A 369 -13.56 -6.77 -5.18
N ARG A 370 -14.68 -6.18 -4.75
CA ARG A 370 -15.28 -5.02 -5.45
C ARG A 370 -14.41 -3.76 -5.42
N ALA A 371 -13.65 -3.55 -4.34
CA ALA A 371 -12.76 -2.40 -4.23
C ALA A 371 -11.54 -2.54 -5.17
N VAL A 372 -10.92 -3.72 -5.20
CA VAL A 372 -9.74 -3.98 -6.03
C VAL A 372 -10.04 -4.02 -7.53
N SER A 373 -11.25 -4.45 -7.93
CA SER A 373 -11.66 -4.45 -9.34
C SER A 373 -11.70 -3.05 -9.96
N ARG A 374 -11.81 -1.99 -9.15
CA ARG A 374 -11.69 -0.59 -9.59
C ARG A 374 -10.25 -0.16 -9.89
N GLY A 375 -9.24 -0.97 -9.55
CA GLY A 375 -7.84 -0.81 -9.90
C GLY A 375 -7.06 0.27 -9.15
N HIS A 376 -7.65 0.98 -8.19
CA HIS A 376 -6.96 2.04 -7.42
C HIS A 376 -6.59 1.62 -5.99
N ILE A 377 -7.11 0.50 -5.52
CA ILE A 377 -6.81 -0.07 -4.21
C ILE A 377 -6.44 -1.55 -4.36
N ARG A 378 -5.54 -2.02 -3.50
CA ARG A 378 -5.14 -3.42 -3.34
C ARG A 378 -5.20 -3.77 -1.86
N LEU A 379 -5.42 -5.03 -1.54
CA LEU A 379 -5.40 -5.53 -0.17
C LEU A 379 -4.45 -6.71 -0.05
N MET A 380 -3.55 -6.64 0.92
CA MET A 380 -2.79 -7.80 1.39
C MET A 380 -3.11 -8.02 2.87
N GLY A 381 -3.79 -9.12 3.16
CA GLY A 381 -4.22 -9.47 4.51
C GLY A 381 -3.67 -10.80 4.98
N THR A 382 -3.63 -11.04 6.30
CA THR A 382 -3.34 -12.35 6.87
C THR A 382 -4.60 -12.98 7.44
N VAL A 383 -4.73 -14.30 7.27
CA VAL A 383 -5.84 -15.11 7.80
C VAL A 383 -5.28 -16.40 8.39
N ARG A 384 -6.00 -17.02 9.31
CA ARG A 384 -5.56 -18.28 9.95
C ARG A 384 -5.70 -19.48 9.05
N ASP A 385 -6.76 -19.54 8.29
CA ASP A 385 -7.13 -20.70 7.48
C ASP A 385 -7.39 -20.32 6.02
N ALA A 386 -6.71 -21.00 5.09
CA ALA A 386 -6.86 -20.79 3.66
C ALA A 386 -8.23 -21.25 3.15
N GLY A 387 -8.75 -22.35 3.69
CA GLY A 387 -10.05 -22.91 3.30
C GLY A 387 -11.20 -22.01 3.72
N GLU A 388 -11.13 -21.43 4.93
CA GLU A 388 -12.10 -20.45 5.42
C GLU A 388 -12.07 -19.17 4.56
N ALA A 389 -10.89 -18.69 4.22
CA ALA A 389 -10.71 -17.54 3.34
C ALA A 389 -11.27 -17.77 1.94
N LEU A 390 -10.98 -18.93 1.34
CA LEU A 390 -11.53 -19.33 0.03
C LEU A 390 -13.05 -19.55 0.10
N GLY A 391 -13.55 -20.17 1.18
CA GLY A 391 -14.98 -20.33 1.42
C GLY A 391 -15.71 -18.99 1.61
N ALA A 392 -15.03 -18.01 2.24
CA ALA A 392 -15.55 -16.65 2.38
C ALA A 392 -15.58 -15.90 1.05
N ALA A 393 -14.56 -16.09 0.19
CA ALA A 393 -14.49 -15.47 -1.13
C ALA A 393 -15.58 -15.97 -2.09
N GLY A 394 -15.97 -17.25 -1.97
CA GLY A 394 -16.84 -17.88 -2.95
C GLY A 394 -16.22 -17.93 -4.36
N ALA A 395 -16.97 -18.37 -5.35
CA ALA A 395 -16.51 -18.44 -6.75
C ALA A 395 -16.40 -17.08 -7.46
N ALA A 396 -16.64 -15.95 -6.75
CA ALA A 396 -16.94 -14.66 -7.37
C ALA A 396 -15.87 -13.57 -7.21
N VAL A 397 -14.73 -13.84 -6.55
CA VAL A 397 -13.71 -12.80 -6.34
C VAL A 397 -12.58 -12.97 -7.34
N GLU A 398 -12.66 -12.26 -8.47
CA GLU A 398 -11.58 -12.20 -9.45
C GLU A 398 -10.32 -11.55 -8.84
N GLY A 399 -9.15 -12.09 -9.15
CA GLY A 399 -7.87 -11.54 -8.70
C GLY A 399 -7.49 -11.88 -7.27
N LEU A 400 -8.21 -12.79 -6.59
CA LEU A 400 -7.79 -13.31 -5.30
C LEU A 400 -6.58 -14.25 -5.45
N THR A 401 -5.53 -13.95 -4.71
CA THR A 401 -4.36 -14.81 -4.53
C THR A 401 -4.31 -15.28 -3.09
N VAL A 402 -4.37 -16.57 -2.85
CA VAL A 402 -4.16 -17.15 -1.51
C VAL A 402 -2.78 -17.80 -1.49
N VAL A 403 -1.96 -17.40 -0.52
CA VAL A 403 -0.63 -17.95 -0.30
C VAL A 403 -0.62 -18.67 1.03
N ASP A 404 -0.54 -19.99 0.99
CA ASP A 404 -0.43 -20.81 2.19
C ASP A 404 1.04 -20.88 2.64
N LEU A 405 1.32 -20.41 3.85
CA LEU A 405 2.63 -20.43 4.49
C LEU A 405 2.78 -21.58 5.47
N THR A 406 1.90 -22.59 5.41
CA THR A 406 2.06 -23.81 6.20
C THR A 406 3.36 -24.50 5.78
N PRO A 407 4.29 -24.81 6.72
CA PRO A 407 5.52 -25.50 6.37
C PRO A 407 5.23 -26.87 5.73
N ASP A 408 5.90 -27.20 4.63
CA ASP A 408 5.85 -28.51 4.01
C ASP A 408 6.24 -29.56 5.06
N GLY A 409 5.31 -30.35 5.56
CA GLY A 409 5.54 -31.38 6.57
C GLY A 409 4.62 -31.33 7.81
N ALA A 410 3.79 -30.29 7.98
CA ALA A 410 2.85 -30.20 9.09
C ALA A 410 1.54 -31.00 8.87
N GLY A 411 1.41 -31.71 7.76
CA GLY A 411 0.19 -32.40 7.33
C GLY A 411 0.11 -33.88 7.59
N ASN A 412 0.90 -34.48 8.49
CA ASN A 412 0.70 -35.87 8.96
C ASN A 412 1.38 -36.06 10.32
N GLY A 413 0.66 -35.82 11.37
CA GLY A 413 1.01 -36.17 12.74
C GLY A 413 -0.24 -36.45 13.54
#